data_1919c65caee8c35fb4e9cf8ff283f108
#
_entry.id   1919c65caee8c35fb4e9cf8ff283f108
#
_cell.length_a   1.000
_cell.length_b   1.000
_cell.length_c   1.000
_cell.angle_alpha   90.00
_cell.angle_beta   90.00
_cell.angle_gamma   90.00
#
_symmetry.space_group_name_H-M   'P 1'
#
loop_
_entity.id
_entity.type
_entity.pdbx_description
1 polymer ?
#
loop_
_entity_poly.entity_id
_entity_poly.type
_entity_poly.pdbx_seq_one_letter_code
_entity_poly.pdbx_strand_id
1 'polypeptide(L)'
;ITFVGRLNHSKGYDIFKDAIQKILDEFPKWKALSIGDEDRRSIYINHNQHKELGFLNHKETLKILSQSEIAVVPSRWEEPFGRTALEASSRGCATIISNKGGLTETTNHAIALKKLDYTNLYKEIKNLIVNNKKRKLLQKISSKEVKHIVSSNTKLIDQVRDSIYPLYKINLLNNKIKIINLYNRGQKLNHRLFNISLGKKFTNGFTRNGHD
;
A
#
# COMPACT_ATOMS: atom_id res chain seq x y z
N ILE A 1 -0.24 -13.09 -8.84
CA ILE A 1 0.04 -12.88 -7.41
C ILE A 1 1.18 -11.88 -7.32
N THR A 2 1.05 -10.85 -6.48
CA THR A 2 2.04 -9.77 -6.47
C THR A 2 2.52 -9.46 -5.05
N PHE A 3 3.83 -9.34 -4.90
CA PHE A 3 4.52 -8.79 -3.73
C PHE A 3 5.04 -7.39 -4.08
N VAL A 4 4.90 -6.45 -3.15
CA VAL A 4 5.43 -5.08 -3.29
C VAL A 4 6.15 -4.66 -2.01
N GLY A 5 7.43 -4.37 -2.10
CA GLY A 5 8.25 -3.92 -0.99
C GLY A 5 9.72 -4.23 -1.18
N ARG A 6 10.55 -3.90 -0.21
CA ARG A 6 11.97 -4.31 -0.23
C ARG A 6 12.08 -5.83 -0.25
N LEU A 7 12.98 -6.36 -1.07
CA LEU A 7 13.16 -7.80 -1.28
C LEU A 7 14.03 -8.42 -0.17
N ASN A 8 13.63 -8.23 1.09
CA ASN A 8 14.40 -8.62 2.27
C ASN A 8 13.56 -9.33 3.34
N HIS A 9 14.24 -9.83 4.38
CA HIS A 9 13.61 -10.54 5.50
C HIS A 9 12.63 -9.68 6.30
N SER A 10 12.89 -8.37 6.49
CA SER A 10 12.01 -7.51 7.29
C SER A 10 10.63 -7.36 6.64
N LYS A 11 10.57 -7.38 5.31
CA LYS A 11 9.32 -7.36 4.53
C LYS A 11 8.74 -8.75 4.26
N GLY A 12 9.37 -9.81 4.79
CA GLY A 12 8.90 -11.19 4.64
C GLY A 12 9.05 -11.75 3.23
N TYR A 13 10.01 -11.24 2.46
CA TYR A 13 10.20 -11.71 1.09
C TYR A 13 10.67 -13.16 1.01
N ASP A 14 11.39 -13.66 2.02
CA ASP A 14 11.73 -15.07 2.20
C ASP A 14 10.49 -15.95 2.40
N ILE A 15 9.52 -15.50 3.22
CA ILE A 15 8.24 -16.20 3.42
C ILE A 15 7.46 -16.24 2.11
N PHE A 16 7.43 -15.12 1.39
CA PHE A 16 6.80 -15.05 0.07
C PHE A 16 7.47 -16.01 -0.91
N LYS A 17 8.82 -16.01 -0.98
CA LYS A 17 9.60 -16.90 -1.84
C LYS A 17 9.21 -18.36 -1.63
N ASP A 18 9.29 -18.85 -0.38
CA ASP A 18 9.07 -20.26 -0.08
C ASP A 18 7.62 -20.70 -0.34
N ALA A 19 6.67 -19.80 -0.09
CA ALA A 19 5.26 -20.06 -0.40
C ALA A 19 4.98 -20.03 -1.89
N ILE A 20 5.51 -19.04 -2.60
CA ILE A 20 5.17 -18.81 -4.01
C ILE A 20 5.78 -19.87 -4.93
N GLN A 21 6.98 -20.37 -4.64
CA GLN A 21 7.57 -21.45 -5.42
C GLN A 21 6.66 -22.67 -5.43
N LYS A 22 6.16 -23.11 -4.26
CA LYS A 22 5.20 -24.22 -4.15
C LYS A 22 3.88 -23.95 -4.87
N ILE A 23 3.40 -22.71 -4.79
CA ILE A 23 2.16 -22.32 -5.49
C ILE A 23 2.33 -22.40 -7.01
N LEU A 24 3.44 -21.94 -7.54
CA LEU A 24 3.67 -21.94 -8.99
C LEU A 24 3.90 -23.35 -9.53
N ASP A 25 4.55 -24.22 -8.75
CA ASP A 25 4.68 -25.65 -9.09
C ASP A 25 3.31 -26.35 -9.17
N GLU A 26 2.43 -26.07 -8.19
CA GLU A 26 1.10 -26.70 -8.13
C GLU A 26 0.08 -26.08 -9.10
N PHE A 27 0.18 -24.78 -9.35
CA PHE A 27 -0.76 -24.04 -10.20
C PHE A 27 -0.08 -23.36 -11.40
N PRO A 28 0.32 -24.10 -12.43
CA PRO A 28 1.14 -23.60 -13.54
C PRO A 28 0.49 -22.52 -14.41
N LYS A 29 -0.80 -22.29 -14.28
CA LYS A 29 -1.50 -21.17 -14.96
C LYS A 29 -1.34 -19.83 -14.24
N TRP A 30 -0.84 -19.83 -12.99
CA TRP A 30 -0.64 -18.63 -12.22
C TRP A 30 0.76 -18.06 -12.43
N LYS A 31 0.87 -16.74 -12.30
CA LYS A 31 2.14 -16.02 -12.38
C LYS A 31 2.34 -15.23 -11.10
N ALA A 32 3.59 -15.03 -10.72
CA ALA A 32 3.97 -14.20 -9.59
C ALA A 32 4.86 -13.05 -10.03
N LEU A 33 4.66 -11.90 -9.39
CA LEU A 33 5.43 -10.69 -9.62
C LEU A 33 6.00 -10.18 -8.29
N SER A 34 7.24 -9.71 -8.31
CA SER A 34 7.86 -8.98 -7.20
C SER A 34 8.25 -7.59 -7.68
N ILE A 35 7.82 -6.57 -6.92
CA ILE A 35 8.13 -5.17 -7.18
C ILE A 35 8.90 -4.62 -6.00
N GLY A 36 10.08 -4.08 -6.25
CA GLY A 36 10.99 -3.52 -5.29
C GLY A 36 12.41 -3.95 -5.54
N ASP A 37 13.30 -3.47 -4.73
CA ASP A 37 14.72 -3.76 -4.78
C ASP A 37 15.30 -3.97 -3.37
N GLU A 38 16.53 -4.42 -3.31
CA GLU A 38 17.33 -4.50 -2.10
C GLU A 38 18.82 -4.54 -2.49
N ASP A 39 19.58 -3.54 -2.07
CA ASP A 39 21.01 -3.42 -2.41
C ASP A 39 21.85 -4.56 -1.84
N ARG A 40 21.50 -5.06 -0.64
CA ARG A 40 22.16 -6.19 0.03
C ARG A 40 21.36 -7.47 -0.13
N ARG A 41 21.04 -7.80 -1.36
CA ARG A 41 20.13 -8.87 -1.68
C ARG A 41 20.72 -10.25 -1.40
N SER A 42 19.97 -11.08 -0.66
CA SER A 42 20.30 -12.49 -0.40
C SER A 42 19.18 -13.46 -0.78
N ILE A 43 18.00 -12.95 -1.19
CA ILE A 43 16.81 -13.75 -1.45
C ILE A 43 16.45 -13.64 -2.93
N TYR A 44 16.40 -14.79 -3.61
CA TYR A 44 16.07 -14.90 -5.03
C TYR A 44 14.97 -15.94 -5.23
N ILE A 45 14.05 -15.69 -6.13
CA ILE A 45 13.02 -16.65 -6.56
C ILE A 45 13.38 -17.09 -7.97
N ASN A 46 13.79 -18.35 -8.11
CA ASN A 46 14.10 -18.95 -9.40
C ASN A 46 12.92 -19.83 -9.85
N HIS A 47 12.02 -19.27 -10.63
CA HIS A 47 10.87 -19.99 -11.18
C HIS A 47 10.40 -19.32 -12.48
N ASN A 48 10.09 -20.11 -13.52
CA ASN A 48 9.74 -19.62 -14.86
C ASN A 48 8.50 -18.70 -14.88
N GLN A 49 7.58 -18.88 -13.94
CA GLN A 49 6.35 -18.08 -13.81
C GLN A 49 6.47 -16.94 -12.80
N HIS A 50 7.65 -16.73 -12.25
CA HIS A 50 7.96 -15.57 -11.41
C HIS A 50 8.77 -14.55 -12.19
N LYS A 51 8.41 -13.26 -12.03
CA LYS A 51 9.18 -12.16 -12.59
C LYS A 51 9.40 -11.07 -11.54
N GLU A 52 10.64 -10.66 -11.41
CA GLU A 52 11.01 -9.46 -10.66
C GLU A 52 11.02 -8.26 -11.59
N LEU A 53 10.36 -7.20 -11.16
CA LEU A 53 10.21 -5.98 -11.95
C LEU A 53 11.14 -4.87 -11.48
N GLY A 54 11.92 -5.11 -10.40
CA GLY A 54 12.76 -4.09 -9.79
C GLY A 54 11.94 -2.98 -9.14
N PHE A 55 12.59 -1.84 -8.91
CA PHE A 55 11.91 -0.65 -8.41
C PHE A 55 11.02 -0.05 -9.50
N LEU A 56 9.76 0.14 -9.19
CA LEU A 56 8.79 0.84 -10.03
C LEU A 56 8.31 2.10 -9.33
N ASN A 57 7.99 3.15 -10.10
CA ASN A 57 7.34 4.31 -9.53
C ASN A 57 5.90 3.98 -9.07
N HIS A 58 5.31 4.87 -8.28
CA HIS A 58 4.00 4.64 -7.67
C HIS A 58 2.90 4.37 -8.71
N LYS A 59 2.88 5.11 -9.82
CA LYS A 59 1.87 4.94 -10.87
C LYS A 59 1.97 3.57 -11.55
N GLU A 60 3.18 3.13 -11.84
CA GLU A 60 3.46 1.81 -12.44
C GLU A 60 3.09 0.69 -11.47
N THR A 61 3.47 0.82 -10.20
CA THR A 61 3.09 -0.14 -9.14
C THR A 61 1.58 -0.30 -9.05
N LEU A 62 0.82 0.81 -9.02
CA LEU A 62 -0.63 0.76 -9.00
C LEU A 62 -1.23 0.14 -10.26
N LYS A 63 -0.61 0.33 -11.42
CA LYS A 63 -1.03 -0.32 -12.67
C LYS A 63 -0.86 -1.84 -12.59
N ILE A 64 0.27 -2.34 -12.07
CA ILE A 64 0.48 -3.78 -11.88
C ILE A 64 -0.50 -4.35 -10.86
N LEU A 65 -0.72 -3.65 -9.74
CA LEU A 65 -1.70 -4.08 -8.74
C LEU A 65 -3.13 -4.17 -9.31
N SER A 66 -3.53 -3.26 -10.20
CA SER A 66 -4.85 -3.33 -10.86
C SER A 66 -5.03 -4.53 -11.80
N GLN A 67 -3.94 -5.19 -12.16
CA GLN A 67 -3.91 -6.40 -12.99
C GLN A 67 -3.66 -7.66 -12.15
N SER A 68 -3.55 -7.52 -10.83
CA SER A 68 -3.22 -8.60 -9.91
C SER A 68 -4.46 -9.10 -9.17
N GLU A 69 -4.62 -10.42 -9.13
CA GLU A 69 -5.73 -11.07 -8.43
C GLU A 69 -5.51 -11.10 -6.90
N ILE A 70 -4.27 -11.35 -6.49
CA ILE A 70 -3.88 -11.52 -5.09
C ILE A 70 -2.65 -10.67 -4.83
N ALA A 71 -2.64 -9.92 -3.73
CA ALA A 71 -1.49 -9.20 -3.23
C ALA A 71 -1.07 -9.74 -1.85
N VAL A 72 0.24 -9.82 -1.61
CA VAL A 72 0.80 -10.39 -0.39
C VAL A 72 1.72 -9.40 0.30
N VAL A 73 1.46 -9.11 1.57
CA VAL A 73 2.24 -8.18 2.40
C VAL A 73 2.61 -8.89 3.73
N PRO A 74 3.58 -9.82 3.71
CA PRO A 74 3.92 -10.66 4.84
C PRO A 74 5.00 -10.03 5.72
N SER A 75 4.89 -8.74 6.00
CA SER A 75 5.91 -7.97 6.72
C SER A 75 6.11 -8.50 8.15
N ARG A 76 7.38 -8.67 8.57
CA ARG A 76 7.76 -8.86 9.98
C ARG A 76 7.86 -7.53 10.72
N TRP A 77 8.01 -6.46 9.97
CA TRP A 77 8.07 -5.11 10.50
C TRP A 77 6.69 -4.66 11.01
N GLU A 78 6.66 -3.97 12.13
CA GLU A 78 5.45 -3.32 12.63
C GLU A 78 5.18 -2.09 11.74
N GLU A 79 4.42 -2.31 10.68
CA GLU A 79 4.10 -1.27 9.71
C GLU A 79 3.30 -0.14 10.37
N PRO A 80 3.75 1.11 10.32
CA PRO A 80 2.99 2.20 10.95
C PRO A 80 1.59 2.39 10.36
N PHE A 81 1.42 2.12 9.06
CA PHE A 81 0.16 2.33 8.36
C PHE A 81 -0.20 1.23 7.36
N GLY A 82 0.79 0.56 6.74
CA GLY A 82 0.52 -0.50 5.75
C GLY A 82 0.05 0.00 4.38
N ARG A 83 0.66 1.06 3.86
CA ARG A 83 0.29 1.67 2.56
C ARG A 83 0.16 0.67 1.42
N THR A 84 1.09 -0.28 1.31
CA THR A 84 1.08 -1.29 0.24
C THR A 84 -0.19 -2.15 0.26
N ALA A 85 -0.65 -2.55 1.45
CA ALA A 85 -1.88 -3.32 1.60
C ALA A 85 -3.12 -2.50 1.19
N LEU A 86 -3.16 -1.22 1.60
CA LEU A 86 -4.23 -0.30 1.22
C LEU A 86 -4.26 -0.06 -0.29
N GLU A 87 -3.10 0.18 -0.90
CA GLU A 87 -2.96 0.37 -2.34
C GLU A 87 -3.43 -0.86 -3.13
N ALA A 88 -3.02 -2.07 -2.70
CA ALA A 88 -3.46 -3.32 -3.31
C ALA A 88 -4.98 -3.52 -3.20
N SER A 89 -5.54 -3.31 -2.01
CA SER A 89 -6.99 -3.38 -1.76
C SER A 89 -7.77 -2.38 -2.61
N SER A 90 -7.26 -1.14 -2.72
CA SER A 90 -7.88 -0.09 -3.55
C SER A 90 -7.91 -0.45 -5.04
N ARG A 91 -7.00 -1.29 -5.50
CA ARG A 91 -6.89 -1.77 -6.88
C ARG A 91 -7.62 -3.09 -7.12
N GLY A 92 -8.33 -3.59 -6.12
CA GLY A 92 -9.16 -4.78 -6.26
C GLY A 92 -8.40 -6.09 -6.10
N CYS A 93 -7.22 -6.10 -5.47
CA CYS A 93 -6.56 -7.33 -5.08
C CYS A 93 -7.27 -7.98 -3.87
N ALA A 94 -7.37 -9.31 -3.86
CA ALA A 94 -7.58 -10.03 -2.62
C ALA A 94 -6.26 -10.01 -1.83
N THR A 95 -6.22 -9.31 -0.70
CA THR A 95 -4.98 -9.00 0.01
C THR A 95 -4.76 -9.95 1.18
N ILE A 96 -3.54 -10.52 1.28
CA ILE A 96 -3.08 -11.31 2.43
C ILE A 96 -2.00 -10.49 3.14
N ILE A 97 -2.15 -10.32 4.45
CA ILE A 97 -1.27 -9.48 5.28
C ILE A 97 -0.74 -10.28 6.48
N SER A 98 0.37 -9.85 7.03
CA SER A 98 0.76 -10.25 8.38
C SER A 98 -0.08 -9.50 9.43
N ASN A 99 -0.24 -10.09 10.60
CA ASN A 99 -0.90 -9.44 11.74
C ASN A 99 0.13 -8.56 12.50
N LYS A 100 0.58 -7.46 11.85
CA LYS A 100 1.66 -6.59 12.34
C LYS A 100 1.33 -5.11 12.15
N GLY A 101 1.46 -4.34 13.24
CA GLY A 101 1.26 -2.89 13.24
C GLY A 101 -0.07 -2.46 12.62
N GLY A 102 -0.05 -1.36 11.88
CA GLY A 102 -1.22 -0.78 11.21
C GLY A 102 -1.78 -1.56 10.02
N LEU A 103 -1.20 -2.72 9.64
CA LEU A 103 -1.71 -3.51 8.51
C LEU A 103 -3.16 -3.95 8.71
N THR A 104 -3.51 -4.37 9.94
CA THR A 104 -4.86 -4.84 10.28
C THR A 104 -5.88 -3.72 10.41
N GLU A 105 -5.41 -2.50 10.65
CA GLU A 105 -6.26 -1.31 10.79
C GLU A 105 -6.59 -0.67 9.44
N THR A 106 -5.67 -0.81 8.47
CA THR A 106 -5.82 -0.17 7.15
C THR A 106 -6.61 -0.98 6.15
N THR A 107 -6.79 -2.29 6.39
CA THR A 107 -7.47 -3.21 5.47
C THR A 107 -8.30 -4.25 6.21
N ASN A 108 -9.52 -3.88 6.64
CA ASN A 108 -10.40 -4.74 7.45
C ASN A 108 -10.83 -6.04 6.74
N HIS A 109 -10.78 -6.10 5.42
CA HIS A 109 -11.14 -7.28 4.65
C HIS A 109 -9.95 -8.06 4.08
N ALA A 110 -8.73 -7.68 4.45
CA ALA A 110 -7.56 -8.49 4.13
C ALA A 110 -7.54 -9.76 4.98
N ILE A 111 -6.96 -10.83 4.45
CA ILE A 111 -6.71 -12.04 5.21
C ILE A 111 -5.46 -11.83 6.06
N ALA A 112 -5.64 -11.67 7.37
CA ALA A 112 -4.52 -11.60 8.31
C ALA A 112 -4.02 -13.03 8.61
N LEU A 113 -2.72 -13.25 8.40
CA LEU A 113 -2.08 -14.54 8.70
C LEU A 113 -2.08 -14.81 10.20
N LYS A 114 -2.62 -15.96 10.62
CA LYS A 114 -2.61 -16.39 12.04
C LYS A 114 -1.18 -16.60 12.56
N LYS A 115 -0.31 -17.14 11.71
CA LYS A 115 1.11 -17.31 11.96
C LYS A 115 1.89 -16.86 10.74
N LEU A 116 2.93 -16.08 10.97
CA LEU A 116 3.76 -15.52 9.91
C LEU A 116 4.84 -16.51 9.50
N ASP A 117 4.46 -17.49 8.72
CA ASP A 117 5.32 -18.48 8.09
C ASP A 117 4.86 -18.81 6.67
N TYR A 118 5.73 -19.45 5.90
CA TYR A 118 5.45 -19.80 4.51
C TYR A 118 4.30 -20.81 4.38
N THR A 119 4.11 -21.71 5.35
CA THR A 119 3.06 -22.74 5.31
C THR A 119 1.67 -22.12 5.41
N ASN A 120 1.49 -21.16 6.32
CA ASN A 120 0.23 -20.44 6.44
C ASN A 120 -0.01 -19.53 5.22
N LEU A 121 1.03 -18.85 4.74
CA LEU A 121 0.91 -18.03 3.53
C LEU A 121 0.55 -18.89 2.31
N TYR A 122 1.21 -20.03 2.10
CA TYR A 122 0.87 -20.98 1.05
C TYR A 122 -0.59 -21.43 1.13
N LYS A 123 -1.08 -21.81 2.32
CA LYS A 123 -2.47 -22.25 2.53
C LYS A 123 -3.46 -21.17 2.14
N GLU A 124 -3.23 -19.93 2.55
CA GLU A 124 -4.15 -18.82 2.22
C GLU A 124 -4.11 -18.44 0.74
N ILE A 125 -2.94 -18.44 0.10
CA ILE A 125 -2.84 -18.23 -1.36
C ILE A 125 -3.60 -19.36 -2.08
N LYS A 126 -3.34 -20.63 -1.73
CA LYS A 126 -4.02 -21.79 -2.34
C LYS A 126 -5.53 -21.70 -2.17
N ASN A 127 -6.00 -21.35 -0.98
CA ASN A 127 -7.43 -21.15 -0.71
C ASN A 127 -8.05 -20.10 -1.63
N LEU A 128 -7.36 -18.97 -1.84
CA LEU A 128 -7.85 -17.93 -2.76
C LEU A 128 -7.78 -18.35 -4.24
N ILE A 129 -6.83 -19.21 -4.62
CA ILE A 129 -6.75 -19.75 -5.98
C ILE A 129 -7.93 -20.67 -6.25
N VAL A 130 -8.14 -21.64 -5.38
CA VAL A 130 -9.17 -22.68 -5.53
C VAL A 130 -10.57 -22.10 -5.35
N ASN A 131 -10.76 -21.24 -4.35
CA ASN A 131 -12.04 -20.63 -4.07
C ASN A 131 -12.21 -19.26 -4.77
N ASN A 132 -12.53 -19.33 -6.06
CA ASN A 132 -12.75 -18.13 -6.88
C ASN A 132 -13.87 -17.22 -6.32
N LYS A 133 -14.93 -17.80 -5.74
CA LYS A 133 -16.03 -17.00 -5.15
C LYS A 133 -15.54 -16.16 -3.98
N LYS A 134 -14.78 -16.77 -3.06
CA LYS A 134 -14.15 -16.07 -1.92
C LYS A 134 -13.21 -14.97 -2.41
N ARG A 135 -12.32 -15.28 -3.37
CA ARG A 135 -11.39 -14.31 -3.92
C ARG A 135 -12.12 -13.09 -4.50
N LYS A 136 -13.08 -13.30 -5.38
CA LYS A 136 -13.85 -12.21 -6.00
C LYS A 136 -14.67 -11.40 -5.00
N LEU A 137 -15.20 -12.05 -3.96
CA LEU A 137 -15.89 -11.35 -2.89
C LEU A 137 -14.95 -10.39 -2.15
N LEU A 138 -13.77 -10.87 -1.74
CA LEU A 138 -12.76 -10.05 -1.07
C LEU A 138 -12.31 -8.88 -1.95
N GLN A 139 -12.03 -9.12 -3.22
CA GLN A 139 -11.67 -8.08 -4.19
C GLN A 139 -12.72 -6.95 -4.26
N LYS A 140 -13.99 -7.33 -4.36
CA LYS A 140 -15.10 -6.38 -4.44
C LYS A 140 -15.28 -5.57 -3.15
N ILE A 141 -15.25 -6.23 -2.01
CA ILE A 141 -15.47 -5.59 -0.71
C ILE A 141 -14.30 -4.65 -0.39
N SER A 142 -13.06 -5.11 -0.50
CA SER A 142 -11.87 -4.32 -0.20
C SER A 142 -11.79 -3.04 -1.05
N SER A 143 -12.08 -3.14 -2.34
CA SER A 143 -12.07 -1.96 -3.23
C SER A 143 -13.14 -0.92 -2.87
N LYS A 144 -14.33 -1.36 -2.43
CA LYS A 144 -15.39 -0.45 -2.00
C LYS A 144 -15.07 0.23 -0.67
N GLU A 145 -14.56 -0.55 0.28
CA GLU A 145 -14.24 -0.06 1.62
C GLU A 145 -13.16 1.01 1.61
N VAL A 146 -12.08 0.81 0.86
CA VAL A 146 -11.01 1.81 0.77
C VAL A 146 -11.55 3.16 0.29
N LYS A 147 -12.47 3.17 -0.67
CA LYS A 147 -13.10 4.42 -1.13
C LYS A 147 -13.90 5.10 -0.02
N HIS A 148 -14.62 4.31 0.78
CA HIS A 148 -15.41 4.81 1.90
C HIS A 148 -14.52 5.34 3.04
N ILE A 149 -13.47 4.61 3.42
CA ILE A 149 -12.53 5.00 4.49
C ILE A 149 -11.87 6.34 4.14
N VAL A 150 -11.38 6.52 2.93
CA VAL A 150 -10.74 7.78 2.51
C VAL A 150 -11.70 8.97 2.66
N SER A 151 -12.95 8.82 2.22
CA SER A 151 -13.94 9.90 2.32
C SER A 151 -14.40 10.18 3.74
N SER A 152 -14.57 9.15 4.58
CA SER A 152 -15.02 9.31 5.96
C SER A 152 -13.93 9.87 6.88
N ASN A 153 -12.68 9.45 6.70
CA ASN A 153 -11.57 9.96 7.49
C ASN A 153 -11.29 11.45 7.24
N THR A 154 -11.44 11.91 6.00
CA THR A 154 -11.32 13.34 5.69
C THR A 154 -12.38 14.16 6.44
N LYS A 155 -13.63 13.70 6.44
CA LYS A 155 -14.71 14.35 7.21
C LYS A 155 -14.46 14.33 8.72
N LEU A 156 -13.97 13.21 9.25
CA LEU A 156 -13.65 13.08 10.68
C LEU A 156 -12.53 14.04 11.09
N ILE A 157 -11.47 14.16 10.28
CA ILE A 157 -10.39 15.13 10.53
C ILE A 157 -10.93 16.54 10.57
N ASP A 158 -11.80 16.91 9.61
CA ASP A 158 -12.43 18.22 9.59
C ASP A 158 -13.31 18.45 10.83
N GLN A 159 -14.10 17.46 11.26
CA GLN A 159 -14.93 17.54 12.45
C GLN A 159 -14.08 17.71 13.73
N VAL A 160 -13.00 16.94 13.88
CA VAL A 160 -12.07 17.04 15.02
C VAL A 160 -11.40 18.41 15.03
N ARG A 161 -10.90 18.88 13.89
CA ARG A 161 -10.31 20.22 13.76
C ARG A 161 -11.31 21.30 14.16
N ASP A 162 -12.52 21.24 13.64
CA ASP A 162 -13.56 22.25 13.90
C ASP A 162 -14.04 22.22 15.37
N SER A 163 -13.92 21.07 16.06
CA SER A 163 -14.21 20.96 17.49
C SER A 163 -13.12 21.58 18.38
N ILE A 164 -11.85 21.51 17.94
CA ILE A 164 -10.69 22.04 18.68
C ILE A 164 -10.54 23.55 18.41
N TYR A 165 -10.67 23.93 17.16
CA TYR A 165 -10.55 25.31 16.71
C TYR A 165 -11.60 25.59 15.64
N PRO A 166 -12.81 26.04 16.02
CA PRO A 166 -13.87 26.34 15.09
C PRO A 166 -13.36 27.38 14.07
N LEU A 167 -13.07 26.95 12.87
CA LEU A 167 -12.85 27.87 11.78
C LEU A 167 -14.21 28.51 11.49
N TYR A 168 -14.35 29.81 11.78
CA TYR A 168 -15.46 30.56 11.24
C TYR A 168 -15.55 30.25 9.76
N LYS A 169 -16.73 29.83 9.30
CA LYS A 169 -16.97 29.61 7.86
C LYS A 169 -16.73 30.92 7.15
N ILE A 170 -15.50 31.16 6.75
CA ILE A 170 -15.18 32.22 5.81
C ILE A 170 -15.90 31.80 4.54
N ASN A 171 -16.78 32.66 4.06
CA ASN A 171 -17.49 32.43 2.82
C ASN A 171 -16.46 32.53 1.66
N LEU A 172 -15.76 31.42 1.42
CA LEU A 172 -14.62 31.30 0.52
C LEU A 172 -15.03 31.31 -0.97
N LEU A 173 -16.34 31.35 -1.25
CA LEU A 173 -16.86 31.13 -2.60
C LEU A 173 -16.45 32.24 -3.61
N ASN A 174 -15.97 33.39 -3.16
CA ASN A 174 -15.63 34.49 -4.07
C ASN A 174 -14.33 35.27 -3.77
N ASN A 175 -13.55 34.88 -2.75
CA ASN A 175 -12.35 35.63 -2.40
C ASN A 175 -11.10 34.74 -2.42
N LYS A 176 -10.09 35.14 -3.17
CA LYS A 176 -8.76 34.53 -3.06
C LYS A 176 -8.19 34.78 -1.67
N ILE A 177 -7.72 33.74 -1.03
CA ILE A 177 -7.06 33.83 0.26
C ILE A 177 -5.56 33.93 0.03
N LYS A 178 -4.92 34.91 0.67
CA LYS A 178 -3.47 34.97 0.78
C LYS A 178 -3.01 34.00 1.86
N ILE A 179 -2.24 33.01 1.48
CA ILE A 179 -1.74 31.98 2.39
C ILE A 179 -0.23 32.13 2.56
N ILE A 180 0.19 32.41 3.81
CA ILE A 180 1.61 32.39 4.16
C ILE A 180 1.95 31.01 4.68
N ASN A 181 2.76 30.28 3.92
CA ASN A 181 3.24 28.96 4.28
C ASN A 181 4.66 29.03 4.87
N LEU A 182 4.77 29.06 6.19
CA LEU A 182 6.05 29.05 6.89
C LEU A 182 6.49 27.61 7.15
N TYR A 183 7.61 27.20 6.57
CA TYR A 183 8.19 25.89 6.81
C TYR A 183 9.70 25.97 7.03
N ASN A 184 10.20 25.15 7.95
CA ASN A 184 11.64 25.02 8.16
C ASN A 184 12.24 24.23 7.00
N ARG A 185 13.25 24.81 6.32
CA ARG A 185 13.96 24.14 5.21
C ARG A 185 14.76 22.91 5.67
N GLY A 186 14.83 22.63 6.97
CA GLY A 186 15.64 21.54 7.49
C GLY A 186 17.12 21.66 7.08
N GLN A 187 18.03 21.14 7.88
CA GLN A 187 19.42 21.01 7.44
C GLN A 187 19.45 20.18 6.15
N LYS A 188 20.26 20.60 5.19
CA LYS A 188 20.55 19.87 3.94
C LYS A 188 21.04 18.48 4.29
N LEU A 189 20.15 17.52 4.46
CA LEU A 189 20.52 16.11 4.38
C LEU A 189 20.87 15.85 2.91
N ASN A 190 22.10 15.41 2.67
CA ASN A 190 22.73 15.24 1.36
C ASN A 190 22.08 14.13 0.48
N HIS A 191 20.80 13.88 0.65
CA HIS A 191 20.04 12.91 -0.15
C HIS A 191 19.20 13.63 -1.20
N ARG A 192 19.65 13.56 -2.44
CA ARG A 192 18.96 14.12 -3.64
C ARG A 192 17.46 13.79 -3.73
N LEU A 193 16.97 12.79 -3.01
CA LEU A 193 15.59 12.33 -3.02
C LEU A 193 14.65 13.07 -2.04
N PHE A 194 15.16 13.82 -1.06
CA PHE A 194 14.34 14.52 -0.06
C PHE A 194 14.14 16.02 -0.33
N ASN A 195 14.50 16.51 -1.50
CA ASN A 195 14.45 17.93 -1.85
C ASN A 195 13.04 18.48 -2.16
N ILE A 196 12.00 17.68 -2.06
CA ILE A 196 10.64 18.21 -2.13
C ILE A 196 10.16 18.37 -0.69
N SER A 197 10.47 19.52 -0.10
CA SER A 197 9.98 19.83 1.24
C SER A 197 8.46 19.73 1.29
N LEU A 198 7.94 19.26 2.42
CA LEU A 198 6.50 19.20 2.66
C LEU A 198 5.83 20.56 2.39
N GLY A 199 6.50 21.66 2.80
CA GLY A 199 6.09 23.04 2.53
C GLY A 199 5.89 23.33 1.04
N LYS A 200 6.81 22.91 0.17
CA LYS A 200 6.67 23.12 -1.29
C LYS A 200 5.46 22.34 -1.86
N LYS A 201 5.16 21.18 -1.32
CA LYS A 201 3.96 20.41 -1.72
C LYS A 201 2.68 21.13 -1.33
N PHE A 202 2.62 21.68 -0.12
CA PHE A 202 1.48 22.47 0.34
C PHE A 202 1.31 23.74 -0.48
N THR A 203 2.39 24.50 -0.71
CA THR A 203 2.34 25.70 -1.56
C THR A 203 1.81 25.37 -2.94
N ASN A 204 2.33 24.33 -3.60
CA ASN A 204 1.83 23.92 -4.92
C ASN A 204 0.35 23.47 -4.87
N GLY A 205 -0.11 22.88 -3.77
CA GLY A 205 -1.52 22.53 -3.56
C GLY A 205 -2.40 23.75 -3.49
N PHE A 206 -2.00 24.77 -2.73
CA PHE A 206 -2.74 26.03 -2.60
C PHE A 206 -2.81 26.77 -3.92
N THR A 207 -1.68 26.93 -4.63
CA THR A 207 -1.65 27.58 -5.94
C THR A 207 -2.54 26.88 -6.96
N ARG A 208 -2.55 25.55 -6.99
CA ARG A 208 -3.44 24.78 -7.90
C ARG A 208 -4.92 24.98 -7.61
N ASN A 209 -5.28 25.29 -6.37
CA ASN A 209 -6.64 25.59 -5.95
C ASN A 209 -6.98 27.09 -6.08
N GLY A 210 -6.12 27.89 -6.72
CA GLY A 210 -6.35 29.30 -7.01
C GLY A 210 -6.11 30.25 -5.82
N HIS A 211 -5.34 29.83 -4.82
CA HIS A 211 -4.90 30.68 -3.71
C HIS A 211 -3.49 31.24 -3.98
N ASP A 212 -3.27 32.48 -3.57
CA ASP A 212 -1.98 33.19 -3.68
C ASP A 212 -1.11 32.96 -2.42
#